data_68b535c7424a4eb4c42c4afa677e371d
#
_entry.id   68b535c7424a4eb4c42c4afa677e371d
#
_cell.length_a   1.000
_cell.length_b   1.000
_cell.length_c   1.000
_cell.angle_alpha   90.00
_cell.angle_beta   90.00
_cell.angle_gamma   90.00
#
_symmetry.space_group_name_H-M   'P 1'
#
loop_
_entity.id
_entity.type
_entity.pdbx_description
1 polymer ?
#
loop_
_entity_poly.entity_id
_entity_poly.type
_entity_poly.pdbx_seq_one_letter_code
_entity_poly.pdbx_strand_id
1 'polypeptide(L)'
;GLLGSGRSSLARIISGITPAQSGKIKIRGKSVNFRRPGDANAAKVALVPESRSTQGIIADHSVQSNVTMASLKQLTRYGFEIKQKSQSIVDAQIKRLSIKTASRDHAVVTLSGGNQQKVVIGKWLATMPDILVLDEPTAGIDIGSKSEIVALIRNLAREGKAIIMISSELSELLTACDRIVVM
;
A
#
# COMPACT_ATOMS: atom_id res chain seq x y z
N GLY A 1 -15.73 -7.90 -11.14
CA GLY A 1 -17.03 -8.05 -10.47
C GLY A 1 -17.77 -6.73 -10.36
N LEU A 2 -19.06 -6.79 -10.14
CA LEU A 2 -19.89 -5.60 -9.97
C LEU A 2 -19.54 -4.87 -8.66
N LEU A 3 -19.89 -3.58 -8.57
CA LEU A 3 -19.83 -2.82 -7.30
C LEU A 3 -20.63 -3.61 -6.24
N GLY A 4 -20.05 -3.73 -5.03
CA GLY A 4 -20.68 -4.50 -3.94
C GLY A 4 -20.41 -6.01 -3.96
N SER A 5 -19.59 -6.54 -4.87
CA SER A 5 -19.25 -7.99 -4.93
C SER A 5 -18.40 -8.50 -3.75
N GLY A 6 -18.04 -7.65 -2.79
CA GLY A 6 -17.27 -8.05 -1.60
C GLY A 6 -15.75 -7.98 -1.73
N ARG A 7 -15.21 -7.49 -2.85
CA ARG A 7 -13.76 -7.40 -3.10
C ARG A 7 -13.02 -6.61 -2.02
N SER A 8 -13.46 -5.39 -1.72
CA SER A 8 -12.86 -4.55 -0.66
C SER A 8 -13.08 -5.16 0.74
N SER A 9 -14.19 -5.87 0.96
CA SER A 9 -14.40 -6.63 2.20
C SER A 9 -13.37 -7.72 2.37
N LEU A 10 -13.04 -8.46 1.30
CA LEU A 10 -11.99 -9.46 1.30
C LEU A 10 -10.61 -8.83 1.60
N ALA A 11 -10.27 -7.70 0.98
CA ALA A 11 -9.05 -6.95 1.26
C ALA A 11 -8.95 -6.57 2.75
N ARG A 12 -10.03 -6.06 3.33
CA ARG A 12 -10.11 -5.69 4.75
C ARG A 12 -9.94 -6.89 5.68
N ILE A 13 -10.49 -8.05 5.33
CA ILE A 13 -10.34 -9.29 6.09
C ILE A 13 -8.89 -9.78 6.03
N ILE A 14 -8.29 -9.85 4.84
CA ILE A 14 -6.90 -10.29 4.65
C ILE A 14 -5.91 -9.37 5.39
N SER A 15 -6.27 -8.10 5.56
CA SER A 15 -5.44 -7.10 6.23
C SER A 15 -5.76 -6.92 7.73
N GLY A 16 -6.66 -7.74 8.28
CA GLY A 16 -7.01 -7.70 9.70
C GLY A 16 -7.80 -6.48 10.16
N ILE A 17 -8.38 -5.71 9.21
CA ILE A 17 -9.25 -4.57 9.53
C ILE A 17 -10.62 -5.07 9.97
N THR A 18 -11.11 -6.13 9.34
CA THR A 18 -12.37 -6.80 9.69
C THR A 18 -12.05 -8.26 9.99
N PRO A 19 -12.53 -8.83 11.11
CA PRO A 19 -12.32 -10.24 11.40
C PRO A 19 -13.08 -11.12 10.40
N ALA A 20 -12.47 -12.27 10.04
CA ALA A 20 -13.13 -13.27 9.21
C ALA A 20 -14.26 -13.94 10.01
N GLN A 21 -15.46 -14.01 9.46
CA GLN A 21 -16.59 -14.72 10.07
C GLN A 21 -16.47 -16.24 9.90
N SER A 22 -15.90 -16.67 8.76
CA SER A 22 -15.70 -18.08 8.43
C SER A 22 -14.53 -18.25 7.47
N GLY A 23 -14.11 -19.47 7.25
CA GLY A 23 -12.98 -19.78 6.36
C GLY A 23 -11.62 -19.76 7.06
N LYS A 24 -10.54 -19.85 6.27
CA LYS A 24 -9.16 -19.88 6.77
C LYS A 24 -8.26 -19.04 5.87
N ILE A 25 -7.44 -18.20 6.47
CA ILE A 25 -6.35 -17.51 5.80
C ILE A 25 -5.08 -18.33 6.03
N LYS A 26 -4.34 -18.62 4.96
CA LYS A 26 -3.05 -19.31 5.04
C LYS A 26 -1.96 -18.46 4.40
N ILE A 27 -0.85 -18.28 5.09
CA ILE A 27 0.37 -17.66 4.57
C ILE A 27 1.48 -18.70 4.62
N ARG A 28 2.10 -18.98 3.47
CA ARG A 28 3.14 -20.03 3.33
C ARG A 28 2.68 -21.36 3.94
N GLY A 29 1.42 -21.76 3.68
CA GLY A 29 0.82 -23.00 4.17
C GLY A 29 0.36 -23.00 5.64
N LYS A 30 0.75 -22.01 6.44
CA LYS A 30 0.37 -21.88 7.85
C LYS A 30 -0.90 -21.08 8.01
N SER A 31 -1.87 -21.59 8.78
CA SER A 31 -3.09 -20.84 9.10
C SER A 31 -2.76 -19.65 10.00
N VAL A 32 -3.32 -18.50 9.66
CA VAL A 32 -3.21 -17.24 10.41
C VAL A 32 -4.61 -16.72 10.75
N ASN A 33 -4.72 -16.01 11.87
CA ASN A 33 -5.95 -15.35 12.27
C ASN A 33 -5.61 -13.92 12.68
N PHE A 34 -6.09 -12.95 11.89
CA PHE A 34 -5.87 -11.54 12.15
C PHE A 34 -7.07 -10.95 12.87
N ARG A 35 -6.85 -10.38 14.05
CA ARG A 35 -7.86 -9.68 14.85
C ARG A 35 -7.76 -8.15 14.70
N ARG A 36 -6.62 -7.67 14.24
CA ARG A 36 -6.30 -6.24 14.06
C ARG A 36 -5.25 -6.07 12.96
N PRO A 37 -5.16 -4.88 12.34
CA PRO A 37 -4.18 -4.61 11.27
C PRO A 37 -2.72 -4.85 11.68
N GLY A 38 -2.40 -4.66 12.97
CA GLY A 38 -1.06 -4.95 13.49
C GLY A 38 -0.64 -6.41 13.35
N ASP A 39 -1.59 -7.35 13.44
CA ASP A 39 -1.31 -8.79 13.28
C ASP A 39 -0.94 -9.09 11.81
N ALA A 40 -1.68 -8.51 10.86
CA ALA A 40 -1.39 -8.64 9.44
C ALA A 40 -0.02 -8.03 9.09
N ASN A 41 0.28 -6.83 9.63
CA ASN A 41 1.58 -6.19 9.42
C ASN A 41 2.74 -7.02 10.01
N ALA A 42 2.56 -7.62 11.19
CA ALA A 42 3.54 -8.54 11.78
C ALA A 42 3.75 -9.79 10.91
N ALA A 43 2.71 -10.27 10.22
CA ALA A 43 2.76 -11.33 9.23
C ALA A 43 3.24 -10.87 7.84
N LYS A 44 3.74 -9.62 7.72
CA LYS A 44 4.24 -9.03 6.47
C LYS A 44 3.17 -8.84 5.39
N VAL A 45 1.93 -8.62 5.79
CA VAL A 45 0.82 -8.24 4.91
C VAL A 45 0.52 -6.76 5.09
N ALA A 46 0.47 -6.02 3.99
CA ALA A 46 0.13 -4.60 3.98
C ALA A 46 -1.02 -4.32 3.02
N LEU A 47 -1.85 -3.32 3.35
CA LEU A 47 -2.98 -2.87 2.53
C LEU A 47 -2.79 -1.43 2.08
N VAL A 48 -2.80 -1.22 0.78
CA VAL A 48 -3.03 0.09 0.15
C VAL A 48 -4.53 0.24 -0.03
N PRO A 49 -5.18 1.18 0.67
CA PRO A 49 -6.63 1.32 0.66
C PRO A 49 -7.13 2.00 -0.62
N GLU A 50 -8.41 1.83 -0.92
CA GLU A 50 -9.10 2.43 -2.06
C GLU A 50 -9.03 3.97 -2.03
N SER A 51 -9.42 4.59 -0.93
CA SER A 51 -9.39 6.04 -0.79
C SER A 51 -8.06 6.53 -0.24
N ARG A 52 -7.19 7.05 -1.13
CA ARG A 52 -5.93 7.65 -0.70
C ARG A 52 -6.13 8.88 0.20
N SER A 53 -7.14 9.72 -0.10
CA SER A 53 -7.36 11.00 0.60
C SER A 53 -7.91 10.82 2.01
N THR A 54 -8.76 9.83 2.25
CA THR A 54 -9.41 9.63 3.55
C THR A 54 -8.76 8.53 4.40
N GLN A 55 -8.05 7.60 3.77
CA GLN A 55 -7.49 6.41 4.43
C GLN A 55 -5.99 6.25 4.18
N GLY A 56 -5.50 6.79 3.06
CA GLY A 56 -4.13 6.57 2.61
C GLY A 56 -3.13 7.57 3.17
N ILE A 57 -3.46 8.85 3.24
CA ILE A 57 -2.56 9.94 3.62
C ILE A 57 -3.19 10.85 4.68
N ILE A 58 -2.32 11.62 5.36
CA ILE A 58 -2.72 12.82 6.10
C ILE A 58 -2.26 14.00 5.24
N ALA A 59 -3.23 14.67 4.60
CA ALA A 59 -2.99 15.60 3.49
C ALA A 59 -2.01 16.73 3.83
N ASP A 60 -2.16 17.35 5.00
CA ASP A 60 -1.35 18.50 5.45
C ASP A 60 0.02 18.09 6.03
N HIS A 61 0.22 16.79 6.25
CA HIS A 61 1.51 16.27 6.72
C HIS A 61 2.49 16.11 5.56
N SER A 62 3.78 16.19 5.91
CA SER A 62 4.88 16.04 4.94
C SER A 62 4.91 14.65 4.29
N VAL A 63 5.58 14.54 3.15
CA VAL A 63 5.91 13.27 2.51
C VAL A 63 6.63 12.36 3.52
N GLN A 64 7.60 12.91 4.28
CA GLN A 64 8.32 12.15 5.31
C GLN A 64 7.37 11.57 6.35
N SER A 65 6.52 12.37 6.96
CA SER A 65 5.59 11.92 7.99
C SER A 65 4.64 10.85 7.47
N ASN A 66 4.13 11.00 6.24
CA ASN A 66 3.26 10.02 5.61
C ASN A 66 3.97 8.69 5.32
N VAL A 67 5.19 8.72 4.79
CA VAL A 67 5.95 7.50 4.47
C VAL A 67 6.36 6.73 5.73
N THR A 68 6.74 7.43 6.81
CA THR A 68 7.21 6.79 8.03
C THR A 68 6.11 6.29 8.96
N MET A 69 4.89 6.81 8.82
CA MET A 69 3.75 6.57 9.72
C MET A 69 3.51 5.09 10.05
N ALA A 70 3.51 4.21 9.04
CA ALA A 70 3.24 2.78 9.23
C ALA A 70 4.43 2.03 9.86
N SER A 71 5.63 2.60 9.84
CA SER A 71 6.87 2.00 10.33
C SER A 71 7.44 2.70 11.57
N LEU A 72 6.73 3.66 12.18
CA LEU A 72 7.19 4.46 13.31
C LEU A 72 7.76 3.61 14.44
N LYS A 73 7.13 2.48 14.79
CA LYS A 73 7.61 1.57 15.84
C LYS A 73 9.05 1.08 15.58
N GLN A 74 9.43 0.92 14.31
CA GLN A 74 10.77 0.46 13.91
C GLN A 74 11.77 1.63 13.82
N LEU A 75 11.26 2.85 13.77
CA LEU A 75 11.99 4.10 13.61
C LEU A 75 12.16 4.87 14.92
N THR A 76 11.62 4.35 16.02
CA THR A 76 11.71 4.99 17.33
C THR A 76 12.59 4.17 18.28
N ARG A 77 13.33 4.87 19.13
CA ARG A 77 14.10 4.30 20.24
C ARG A 77 13.82 5.13 21.48
N TYR A 78 13.45 4.50 22.58
CA TYR A 78 13.09 5.16 23.84
C TYR A 78 12.02 6.27 23.68
N GLY A 79 11.08 6.08 22.74
CA GLY A 79 10.00 7.04 22.44
C GLY A 79 10.39 8.17 21.48
N PHE A 80 11.64 8.29 21.07
CA PHE A 80 12.14 9.31 20.15
C PHE A 80 12.41 8.74 18.77
N GLU A 81 12.04 9.50 17.72
CA GLU A 81 12.32 9.13 16.33
C GLU A 81 13.83 9.22 16.04
N ILE A 82 14.36 8.20 15.39
CA ILE A 82 15.73 8.19 14.88
C ILE A 82 15.74 8.90 13.53
N LYS A 83 15.86 10.24 13.55
CA LYS A 83 15.73 11.12 12.37
C LYS A 83 16.54 10.64 11.16
N GLN A 84 17.82 10.30 11.34
CA GLN A 84 18.68 9.86 10.24
C GLN A 84 18.15 8.58 9.56
N LYS A 85 17.64 7.61 10.34
CA LYS A 85 17.05 6.38 9.81
C LYS A 85 15.75 6.66 9.06
N SER A 86 14.91 7.51 9.61
CA SER A 86 13.64 7.94 8.97
C SER A 86 13.91 8.63 7.64
N GLN A 87 14.84 9.57 7.61
CA GLN A 87 15.22 10.29 6.40
C GLN A 87 15.76 9.35 5.32
N SER A 88 16.67 8.44 5.69
CA SER A 88 17.22 7.45 4.75
C SER A 88 16.14 6.57 4.12
N ILE A 89 15.16 6.11 4.91
CA ILE A 89 14.03 5.30 4.40
C ILE A 89 13.17 6.12 3.45
N VAL A 90 12.85 7.37 3.81
CA VAL A 90 12.03 8.25 2.97
C VAL A 90 12.72 8.54 1.64
N ASP A 91 13.99 8.93 1.67
CA ASP A 91 14.78 9.23 0.48
C ASP A 91 14.88 7.99 -0.43
N ALA A 92 15.04 6.81 0.16
CA ALA A 92 15.02 5.54 -0.59
C ALA A 92 13.66 5.28 -1.26
N GLN A 93 12.53 5.55 -0.57
CA GLN A 93 11.20 5.39 -1.17
C GLN A 93 10.93 6.44 -2.25
N ILE A 94 11.30 7.70 -2.04
CA ILE A 94 11.17 8.77 -3.05
C ILE A 94 11.90 8.36 -4.33
N LYS A 95 13.14 7.90 -4.21
CA LYS A 95 13.95 7.45 -5.36
C LYS A 95 13.35 6.20 -6.02
N ARG A 96 13.04 5.17 -5.22
CA ARG A 96 12.53 3.87 -5.72
C ARG A 96 11.23 4.01 -6.48
N LEU A 97 10.31 4.85 -5.99
CA LEU A 97 8.98 5.04 -6.56
C LEU A 97 8.92 6.22 -7.53
N SER A 98 10.05 6.92 -7.73
CA SER A 98 10.11 8.14 -8.56
C SER A 98 9.03 9.15 -8.15
N ILE A 99 8.91 9.42 -6.83
CA ILE A 99 7.95 10.40 -6.31
C ILE A 99 8.45 11.78 -6.69
N LYS A 100 7.66 12.50 -7.48
CA LYS A 100 7.97 13.89 -7.88
C LYS A 100 7.61 14.84 -6.75
N THR A 101 8.57 15.20 -5.93
CA THR A 101 8.48 16.19 -4.86
C THR A 101 9.74 17.03 -4.82
N ALA A 102 9.65 18.31 -4.47
CA ALA A 102 10.80 19.18 -4.32
C ALA A 102 11.58 18.88 -3.02
N SER A 103 10.88 18.41 -1.98
CA SER A 103 11.46 18.02 -0.69
C SER A 103 10.58 16.98 0.00
N ARG A 104 11.19 16.15 0.85
CA ARG A 104 10.46 15.24 1.75
C ARG A 104 9.62 15.97 2.80
N ASP A 105 9.92 17.25 3.05
CA ASP A 105 9.22 18.08 4.03
C ASP A 105 7.98 18.78 3.46
N HIS A 106 7.74 18.70 2.13
CA HIS A 106 6.55 19.25 1.51
C HIS A 106 5.29 18.47 1.93
N ALA A 107 4.20 19.19 2.13
CA ALA A 107 2.90 18.61 2.43
C ALA A 107 2.41 17.75 1.25
N VAL A 108 1.87 16.55 1.53
CA VAL A 108 1.46 15.60 0.49
C VAL A 108 0.32 16.16 -0.36
N VAL A 109 -0.53 17.03 0.18
CA VAL A 109 -1.61 17.67 -0.58
C VAL A 109 -1.12 18.46 -1.80
N THR A 110 0.13 18.95 -1.80
CA THR A 110 0.72 19.70 -2.91
C THR A 110 1.13 18.82 -4.10
N LEU A 111 1.12 17.51 -3.94
CA LEU A 111 1.50 16.56 -4.98
C LEU A 111 0.32 16.22 -5.88
N SER A 112 0.63 15.84 -7.16
CA SER A 112 -0.38 15.26 -8.04
C SER A 112 -0.94 13.94 -7.48
N GLY A 113 -2.16 13.55 -7.90
CA GLY A 113 -2.81 12.33 -7.45
C GLY A 113 -1.95 11.06 -7.61
N GLY A 114 -1.22 10.94 -8.72
CA GLY A 114 -0.29 9.84 -8.94
C GLY A 114 0.88 9.83 -7.97
N ASN A 115 1.44 11.00 -7.62
CA ASN A 115 2.51 11.08 -6.62
C ASN A 115 1.99 10.85 -5.21
N GLN A 116 0.79 11.31 -4.86
CA GLN A 116 0.13 10.96 -3.60
C GLN A 116 -0.04 9.45 -3.46
N GLN A 117 -0.48 8.76 -4.54
CA GLN A 117 -0.61 7.30 -4.54
C GLN A 117 0.73 6.60 -4.34
N LYS A 118 1.80 7.08 -4.97
CA LYS A 118 3.15 6.58 -4.74
C LYS A 118 3.59 6.77 -3.28
N VAL A 119 3.22 7.88 -2.64
CA VAL A 119 3.46 8.09 -1.19
C VAL A 119 2.72 7.03 -0.35
N VAL A 120 1.45 6.73 -0.66
CA VAL A 120 0.69 5.67 0.04
C VAL A 120 1.37 4.31 -0.13
N ILE A 121 1.78 3.96 -1.36
CA ILE A 121 2.51 2.71 -1.61
C ILE A 121 3.84 2.71 -0.84
N GLY A 122 4.59 3.80 -0.88
CA GLY A 122 5.86 3.98 -0.15
C GLY A 122 5.74 3.81 1.36
N LYS A 123 4.66 4.34 1.95
CA LYS A 123 4.32 4.15 3.36
C LYS A 123 4.29 2.67 3.74
N TRP A 124 3.61 1.86 2.95
CA TRP A 124 3.50 0.43 3.21
C TRP A 124 4.77 -0.33 2.87
N LEU A 125 5.48 0.03 1.79
CA LEU A 125 6.77 -0.57 1.45
C LEU A 125 7.84 -0.31 2.52
N ALA A 126 7.76 0.79 3.25
CA ALA A 126 8.64 1.08 4.39
C ALA A 126 8.51 0.05 5.53
N THR A 127 7.37 -0.66 5.64
CA THR A 127 7.19 -1.79 6.58
C THR A 127 7.80 -3.10 6.09
N MET A 128 8.38 -3.12 4.89
CA MET A 128 8.97 -4.31 4.23
C MET A 128 7.99 -5.50 4.16
N PRO A 129 6.81 -5.34 3.53
CA PRO A 129 5.84 -6.42 3.41
C PRO A 129 6.33 -7.48 2.41
N ASP A 130 5.92 -8.73 2.63
CA ASP A 130 6.04 -9.82 1.65
C ASP A 130 4.80 -9.87 0.74
N ILE A 131 3.64 -9.49 1.28
CA ILE A 131 2.34 -9.50 0.60
C ILE A 131 1.78 -8.08 0.60
N LEU A 132 1.43 -7.58 -0.57
CA LEU A 132 0.82 -6.25 -0.75
C LEU A 132 -0.57 -6.42 -1.35
N VAL A 133 -1.58 -5.99 -0.61
CA VAL A 133 -2.98 -5.91 -1.08
C VAL A 133 -3.20 -4.48 -1.55
N LEU A 134 -3.70 -4.32 -2.77
CA LEU A 134 -3.95 -3.02 -3.41
C LEU A 134 -5.42 -2.96 -3.77
N ASP A 135 -6.16 -2.08 -3.11
CA ASP A 135 -7.59 -1.88 -3.38
C ASP A 135 -7.76 -0.63 -4.24
N GLU A 136 -8.19 -0.82 -5.49
CA GLU A 136 -8.37 0.23 -6.52
C GLU A 136 -7.18 1.21 -6.60
N PRO A 137 -5.93 0.73 -6.80
CA PRO A 137 -4.72 1.56 -6.63
C PRO A 137 -4.60 2.71 -7.63
N THR A 138 -5.39 2.71 -8.68
CA THR A 138 -5.40 3.70 -9.76
C THR A 138 -6.64 4.58 -9.79
N ALA A 139 -7.55 4.41 -8.82
CA ALA A 139 -8.77 5.19 -8.75
C ALA A 139 -8.49 6.69 -8.59
N GLY A 140 -9.17 7.51 -9.42
CA GLY A 140 -9.05 8.97 -9.39
C GLY A 140 -7.65 9.51 -9.74
N ILE A 141 -6.91 8.79 -10.58
CA ILE A 141 -5.59 9.18 -11.10
C ILE A 141 -5.69 9.39 -12.62
N ASP A 142 -4.91 10.32 -13.16
CA ASP A 142 -4.82 10.55 -14.59
C ASP A 142 -4.21 9.34 -15.35
N ILE A 143 -4.51 9.23 -16.65
CA ILE A 143 -4.14 8.06 -17.48
C ILE A 143 -2.63 7.83 -17.50
N GLY A 144 -1.81 8.89 -17.56
CA GLY A 144 -0.36 8.75 -17.55
C GLY A 144 0.16 8.18 -16.24
N SER A 145 -0.32 8.70 -15.14
CA SER A 145 0.03 8.21 -13.80
C SER A 145 -0.50 6.80 -13.52
N LYS A 146 -1.66 6.39 -14.08
CA LYS A 146 -2.16 5.01 -13.98
C LYS A 146 -1.15 4.00 -14.54
N SER A 147 -0.63 4.26 -15.73
CA SER A 147 0.37 3.40 -16.37
C SER A 147 1.64 3.27 -15.52
N GLU A 148 2.10 4.37 -14.90
CA GLU A 148 3.24 4.35 -13.99
C GLU A 148 2.98 3.47 -12.74
N ILE A 149 1.78 3.56 -12.16
CA ILE A 149 1.40 2.75 -10.99
C ILE A 149 1.31 1.25 -11.36
N VAL A 150 0.70 0.91 -12.49
CA VAL A 150 0.63 -0.48 -12.97
C VAL A 150 2.03 -1.04 -13.22
N ALA A 151 2.92 -0.28 -13.87
CA ALA A 151 4.31 -0.68 -14.08
C ALA A 151 5.06 -0.88 -12.74
N LEU A 152 4.85 0.00 -11.77
CA LEU A 152 5.40 -0.12 -10.43
C LEU A 152 4.95 -1.42 -9.74
N ILE A 153 3.64 -1.73 -9.79
CA ILE A 153 3.08 -2.96 -9.21
C ILE A 153 3.73 -4.21 -9.82
N ARG A 154 3.88 -4.25 -11.14
CA ARG A 154 4.58 -5.36 -11.84
C ARG A 154 6.04 -5.48 -11.41
N ASN A 155 6.74 -4.38 -11.25
CA ASN A 155 8.14 -4.41 -10.78
C ASN A 155 8.24 -4.96 -9.36
N LEU A 156 7.34 -4.57 -8.46
CA LEU A 156 7.28 -5.13 -7.10
C LEU A 156 7.03 -6.65 -7.10
N ALA A 157 6.19 -7.14 -8.01
CA ALA A 157 5.97 -8.58 -8.17
C ALA A 157 7.24 -9.29 -8.70
N ARG A 158 7.96 -8.70 -9.66
CA ARG A 158 9.25 -9.22 -10.16
C ARG A 158 10.33 -9.25 -9.09
N GLU A 159 10.29 -8.35 -8.12
CA GLU A 159 11.16 -8.35 -6.94
C GLU A 159 10.78 -9.42 -5.90
N GLY A 160 9.80 -10.29 -6.20
CA GLY A 160 9.38 -11.42 -5.37
C GLY A 160 8.28 -11.12 -4.36
N LYS A 161 7.60 -9.96 -4.45
CA LYS A 161 6.44 -9.69 -3.61
C LYS A 161 5.19 -10.39 -4.15
N ALA A 162 4.39 -10.97 -3.25
CA ALA A 162 3.06 -11.43 -3.60
C ALA A 162 2.11 -10.23 -3.66
N ILE A 163 1.43 -10.05 -4.80
CA ILE A 163 0.52 -8.92 -5.02
C ILE A 163 -0.92 -9.44 -5.15
N ILE A 164 -1.83 -8.83 -4.41
CA ILE A 164 -3.28 -8.98 -4.61
C ILE A 164 -3.78 -7.61 -5.05
N MET A 165 -4.23 -7.50 -6.30
CA MET A 165 -4.76 -6.27 -6.85
C MET A 165 -6.26 -6.40 -7.06
N ILE A 166 -7.01 -5.45 -6.53
CA ILE A 166 -8.43 -5.28 -6.78
C ILE A 166 -8.58 -4.08 -7.71
N SER A 167 -9.24 -4.25 -8.83
CA SER A 167 -9.60 -3.17 -9.75
C SER A 167 -10.97 -3.40 -10.36
N SER A 168 -11.69 -2.33 -10.59
CA SER A 168 -12.92 -2.30 -11.38
C SER A 168 -12.61 -2.25 -12.89
N GLU A 169 -11.41 -1.88 -13.28
CA GLU A 169 -10.98 -1.79 -14.67
C GLU A 169 -10.32 -3.10 -15.12
N LEU A 170 -11.01 -3.86 -15.99
CA LEU A 170 -10.51 -5.15 -16.47
C LEU A 170 -9.17 -5.02 -17.22
N SER A 171 -8.99 -3.93 -17.97
CA SER A 171 -7.76 -3.64 -18.71
C SER A 171 -6.52 -3.54 -17.80
N GLU A 172 -6.69 -2.98 -16.60
CA GLU A 172 -5.60 -2.93 -15.60
C GLU A 172 -5.25 -4.33 -15.11
N LEU A 173 -6.26 -5.16 -14.80
CA LEU A 173 -6.03 -6.53 -14.33
C LEU A 173 -5.35 -7.39 -15.41
N LEU A 174 -5.79 -7.28 -16.66
CA LEU A 174 -5.18 -8.00 -17.79
C LEU A 174 -3.71 -7.60 -18.01
N THR A 175 -3.38 -6.32 -17.74
CA THR A 175 -2.03 -5.80 -17.89
C THR A 175 -1.13 -6.15 -16.69
N ALA A 176 -1.68 -6.13 -15.46
CA ALA A 176 -0.90 -6.21 -14.23
C ALA A 176 -0.77 -7.61 -13.65
N CYS A 177 -1.75 -8.49 -13.85
CA CYS A 177 -1.90 -9.74 -13.10
C CYS A 177 -1.60 -10.99 -13.94
N ASP A 178 -0.98 -11.99 -13.32
CA ASP A 178 -0.76 -13.30 -13.91
C ASP A 178 -2.01 -14.19 -13.83
N ARG A 179 -2.91 -13.91 -12.88
CA ARG A 179 -4.14 -14.64 -12.64
C ARG A 179 -5.25 -13.69 -12.17
N ILE A 180 -6.44 -13.85 -12.72
CA ILE A 180 -7.62 -13.06 -12.38
C ILE A 180 -8.66 -13.96 -11.74
N VAL A 181 -9.27 -13.50 -10.66
CA VAL A 181 -10.43 -14.12 -10.00
C VAL A 181 -11.60 -13.16 -10.09
N VAL A 182 -12.75 -13.66 -10.52
CA VAL A 182 -14.00 -12.89 -10.62
C VAL A 182 -14.88 -13.23 -9.42
N MET A 183 -15.35 -12.19 -8.72
CA MET A 183 -16.26 -12.30 -7.58
C MET A 183 -17.62 -11.67 -7.93
#